data_a10b3faef07b64e6094b8a78b4db2629
#
_entry.id   a10b3faef07b64e6094b8a78b4db2629
#
_cell.length_a   1.000
_cell.length_b   1.000
_cell.length_c   1.000
_cell.angle_alpha   90.00
_cell.angle_beta   90.00
_cell.angle_gamma   90.00
#
_symmetry.space_group_name_H-M   'P 1'
#
loop_
_entity.id
_entity.type
_entity.pdbx_description
1 polymer ?
#
loop_
_entity_poly.entity_id
_entity_poly.type
_entity_poly.pdbx_seq_one_letter_code
_entity_poly.pdbx_strand_id
1 'polypeptide(L)'
;MRARRRKGVVPLFLGRLVETGVRSLVLCLALLSSACAPAVDLTKGLQILGVSTGWFDAGIVNGRNKLVPSISFALKNVSDQKLATVQVNALFRRVTEKDEWGSGFLTVVGSAGLAPGAGTATFTIRSQLGYTGTDQSREDMLRNSHFVDAEVELFAKYGSTQWTRIGTYPVARRLIVK
;
A
#
# COMPACT_ATOMS: atom_id res chain seq x y z
N MET A 1 -94.95 12.01 0.66
CA MET A 1 -93.71 11.88 1.43
C MET A 1 -92.58 11.40 0.50
N ARG A 2 -91.63 12.29 0.11
CA ARG A 2 -90.50 11.96 -0.77
C ARG A 2 -89.23 11.93 0.07
N ALA A 3 -88.61 10.76 0.18
CA ALA A 3 -87.32 10.56 0.85
C ALA A 3 -86.17 11.02 -0.07
N ARG A 4 -85.38 12.02 0.36
CA ARG A 4 -84.17 12.47 -0.33
C ARG A 4 -83.00 11.56 0.08
N ARG A 5 -82.43 10.80 -0.90
CA ARG A 5 -81.15 10.12 -0.78
C ARG A 5 -80.01 11.16 -0.79
N ARG A 6 -79.22 11.24 0.31
CA ARG A 6 -77.95 11.98 0.30
C ARG A 6 -76.85 11.10 -0.32
N LYS A 7 -76.25 11.59 -1.38
CA LYS A 7 -75.00 11.01 -1.94
C LYS A 7 -73.84 11.39 -1.04
N GLY A 8 -73.17 10.40 -0.45
CA GLY A 8 -71.94 10.63 0.29
C GLY A 8 -70.82 10.97 -0.66
N VAL A 9 -70.18 12.09 -0.39
CA VAL A 9 -68.91 12.50 -1.06
C VAL A 9 -67.77 11.80 -0.34
N VAL A 10 -67.08 10.90 -1.00
CA VAL A 10 -65.85 10.27 -0.51
C VAL A 10 -64.73 11.27 -0.77
N PRO A 11 -63.90 11.64 0.23
CA PRO A 11 -62.85 12.63 0.01
C PRO A 11 -61.69 12.00 -0.78
N LEU A 12 -61.33 12.70 -1.87
CA LEU A 12 -60.24 12.39 -2.82
C LEU A 12 -58.84 12.61 -2.20
N PHE A 13 -58.73 12.69 -0.88
CA PHE A 13 -57.46 13.06 -0.20
C PHE A 13 -56.51 11.89 0.10
N LEU A 14 -56.98 10.61 0.03
CA LEU A 14 -56.11 9.47 0.38
C LEU A 14 -55.13 9.09 -0.74
N GLY A 15 -55.40 9.38 -1.99
CA GLY A 15 -54.54 8.98 -3.14
C GLY A 15 -53.21 9.77 -3.18
N ARG A 16 -53.19 11.02 -2.77
CA ARG A 16 -51.96 11.83 -2.87
C ARG A 16 -50.91 11.55 -1.79
N LEU A 17 -51.31 11.07 -0.62
CA LEU A 17 -50.38 10.71 0.48
C LEU A 17 -49.63 9.40 0.22
N VAL A 18 -50.23 8.48 -0.51
CA VAL A 18 -49.58 7.20 -0.87
C VAL A 18 -48.53 7.39 -1.94
N GLU A 19 -48.77 8.26 -2.97
CA GLU A 19 -47.79 8.52 -4.02
C GLU A 19 -46.53 9.24 -3.53
N THR A 20 -46.66 10.18 -2.60
CA THR A 20 -45.50 10.89 -2.01
C THR A 20 -44.69 9.96 -1.14
N GLY A 21 -45.32 9.05 -0.37
CA GLY A 21 -44.64 8.06 0.47
C GLY A 21 -43.84 7.04 -0.33
N VAL A 22 -44.41 6.54 -1.43
CA VAL A 22 -43.73 5.56 -2.32
C VAL A 22 -42.56 6.20 -3.05
N ARG A 23 -42.70 7.45 -3.55
CA ARG A 23 -41.60 8.17 -4.21
C ARG A 23 -40.44 8.47 -3.27
N SER A 24 -40.72 8.84 -2.02
CA SER A 24 -39.70 9.06 -1.00
C SER A 24 -39.00 7.75 -0.60
N LEU A 25 -39.72 6.63 -0.49
CA LEU A 25 -39.15 5.34 -0.17
C LEU A 25 -38.22 4.82 -1.27
N VAL A 26 -38.61 4.98 -2.55
CA VAL A 26 -37.79 4.60 -3.71
C VAL A 26 -36.53 5.46 -3.80
N LEU A 27 -36.60 6.76 -3.50
CA LEU A 27 -35.45 7.65 -3.49
C LEU A 27 -34.47 7.30 -2.36
N CYS A 28 -34.96 6.93 -1.17
CA CYS A 28 -34.12 6.48 -0.07
C CYS A 28 -33.45 5.12 -0.36
N LEU A 29 -34.12 4.20 -1.02
CA LEU A 29 -33.54 2.89 -1.43
C LEU A 29 -32.43 3.05 -2.46
N ALA A 30 -32.56 4.01 -3.39
CA ALA A 30 -31.53 4.28 -4.40
C ALA A 30 -30.25 4.90 -3.82
N LEU A 31 -30.31 5.56 -2.66
CA LEU A 31 -29.15 6.15 -1.98
C LEU A 31 -28.34 5.12 -1.15
N LEU A 32 -28.91 3.96 -0.85
CA LEU A 32 -28.23 2.90 -0.07
C LEU A 32 -27.35 1.98 -0.92
N SER A 33 -27.35 2.12 -2.23
CA SER A 33 -26.53 1.32 -3.16
C SER A 33 -25.12 1.91 -3.40
N SER A 34 -24.56 2.68 -2.46
CA SER A 34 -23.13 2.99 -2.44
C SER A 34 -22.36 1.71 -2.13
N ALA A 35 -22.32 0.78 -3.08
CA ALA A 35 -21.53 -0.42 -2.97
C ALA A 35 -20.07 0.02 -2.77
N CYS A 36 -19.48 -0.21 -1.59
CA CYS A 36 -18.05 -0.10 -1.40
C CYS A 36 -17.40 -0.98 -2.46
N ALA A 37 -16.60 -0.41 -3.34
CA ALA A 37 -15.82 -1.19 -4.29
C ALA A 37 -14.97 -2.22 -3.52
N PRO A 38 -14.86 -3.46 -4.00
CA PRO A 38 -14.05 -4.47 -3.33
C PRO A 38 -12.60 -3.99 -3.19
N ALA A 39 -11.94 -4.38 -2.12
CA ALA A 39 -10.54 -4.03 -1.91
C ALA A 39 -9.68 -4.59 -3.05
N VAL A 40 -8.75 -3.76 -3.55
CA VAL A 40 -7.81 -4.17 -4.60
C VAL A 40 -6.82 -5.20 -4.03
N ASP A 41 -6.67 -6.32 -4.72
CA ASP A 41 -5.57 -7.26 -4.49
C ASP A 41 -4.26 -6.63 -4.96
N LEU A 42 -3.42 -6.19 -4.02
CA LEU A 42 -2.16 -5.50 -4.34
C LEU A 42 -1.15 -6.37 -5.07
N THR A 43 -1.25 -7.71 -4.99
CA THR A 43 -0.35 -8.60 -5.73
C THR A 43 -0.57 -8.51 -7.25
N LYS A 44 -1.76 -8.10 -7.66
CA LYS A 44 -2.17 -7.96 -9.07
C LYS A 44 -2.34 -6.50 -9.48
N GLY A 45 -2.77 -5.66 -8.53
CA GLY A 45 -3.12 -4.26 -8.78
C GLY A 45 -1.96 -3.28 -8.63
N LEU A 46 -0.81 -3.71 -8.07
CA LEU A 46 0.36 -2.86 -7.85
C LEU A 46 1.60 -3.49 -8.47
N GLN A 47 2.12 -2.88 -9.52
CA GLN A 47 3.33 -3.33 -10.20
C GLN A 47 4.56 -2.64 -9.62
N ILE A 48 5.62 -3.40 -9.31
CA ILE A 48 6.92 -2.88 -8.88
C ILE A 48 7.80 -2.71 -10.13
N LEU A 49 8.43 -1.54 -10.25
CA LEU A 49 9.25 -1.17 -11.40
C LEU A 49 10.66 -0.75 -10.95
N GLY A 50 11.65 -0.98 -11.80
CA GLY A 50 13.00 -0.44 -11.63
C GLY A 50 13.69 -0.88 -10.34
N VAL A 51 13.49 -2.13 -9.92
CA VAL A 51 14.10 -2.66 -8.69
C VAL A 51 15.62 -2.64 -8.77
N SER A 52 16.24 -2.07 -7.76
CA SER A 52 17.68 -1.99 -7.58
C SER A 52 18.02 -2.22 -6.11
N THR A 53 18.87 -3.20 -5.82
CA THR A 53 19.28 -3.55 -4.45
C THR A 53 20.79 -3.39 -4.30
N GLY A 54 21.25 -3.26 -3.07
CA GLY A 54 22.67 -3.17 -2.74
C GLY A 54 22.90 -2.72 -1.31
N TRP A 55 24.16 -2.40 -1.01
CA TRP A 55 24.60 -2.01 0.33
C TRP A 55 24.94 -0.53 0.33
N PHE A 56 24.20 0.23 1.10
CA PHE A 56 24.41 1.66 1.27
C PHE A 56 25.49 1.93 2.31
N ASP A 57 26.45 2.81 1.99
CA ASP A 57 27.45 3.29 2.95
C ASP A 57 26.78 4.26 3.94
N ALA A 58 26.53 3.77 5.16
CA ALA A 58 25.99 4.57 6.23
C ALA A 58 27.07 5.40 6.97
N GLY A 59 28.32 5.40 6.46
CA GLY A 59 29.44 6.12 7.03
C GLY A 59 30.11 5.40 8.19
N ILE A 60 30.70 6.20 9.08
CA ILE A 60 31.37 5.71 10.29
C ILE A 60 30.41 5.85 11.47
N VAL A 61 30.08 4.74 12.10
CA VAL A 61 29.22 4.68 13.29
C VAL A 61 30.02 4.05 14.42
N ASN A 62 30.20 4.77 15.52
CA ASN A 62 31.01 4.33 16.67
C ASN A 62 32.42 3.89 16.28
N GLY A 63 33.09 4.64 15.40
CA GLY A 63 34.44 4.35 14.92
C GLY A 63 34.55 3.19 13.91
N ARG A 64 33.43 2.65 13.42
CA ARG A 64 33.41 1.51 12.49
C ARG A 64 32.70 1.87 11.21
N ASN A 65 33.19 1.39 10.08
CA ASN A 65 32.47 1.46 8.81
C ASN A 65 31.15 0.68 8.91
N LYS A 66 30.04 1.27 8.43
CA LYS A 66 28.73 0.62 8.47
C LYS A 66 28.13 0.54 7.06
N LEU A 67 27.73 -0.67 6.68
CA LEU A 67 26.97 -0.97 5.46
C LEU A 67 25.60 -1.46 5.83
N VAL A 68 24.54 -0.87 5.23
CA VAL A 68 23.15 -1.28 5.44
C VAL A 68 22.51 -1.75 4.14
N PRO A 69 21.73 -2.84 4.13
CA PRO A 69 21.05 -3.27 2.93
C PRO A 69 19.97 -2.25 2.54
N SER A 70 19.79 -2.11 1.24
CA SER A 70 18.95 -1.08 0.64
C SER A 70 18.24 -1.62 -0.60
N ILE A 71 17.02 -1.11 -0.85
CA ILE A 71 16.25 -1.35 -2.06
C ILE A 71 15.70 -0.04 -2.59
N SER A 72 15.81 0.16 -3.91
CA SER A 72 15.16 1.26 -4.64
C SER A 72 14.18 0.68 -5.65
N PHE A 73 13.03 1.30 -5.79
CA PHE A 73 11.94 0.87 -6.69
C PHE A 73 10.96 2.01 -6.94
N ALA A 74 10.14 1.85 -7.98
CA ALA A 74 8.95 2.66 -8.21
C ALA A 74 7.72 1.75 -8.23
N LEU A 75 6.53 2.31 -8.03
CA LEU A 75 5.27 1.60 -8.09
C LEU A 75 4.40 2.13 -9.22
N LYS A 76 3.64 1.25 -9.86
CA LYS A 76 2.60 1.60 -10.83
C LYS A 76 1.29 0.96 -10.42
N ASN A 77 0.23 1.76 -10.35
CA ASN A 77 -1.11 1.25 -10.14
C ASN A 77 -1.65 0.67 -11.46
N VAL A 78 -1.78 -0.63 -11.52
CA VAL A 78 -2.34 -1.35 -12.68
C VAL A 78 -3.77 -1.84 -12.42
N SER A 79 -4.36 -1.49 -11.27
CA SER A 79 -5.77 -1.72 -10.98
C SER A 79 -6.66 -0.65 -11.63
N ASP A 80 -7.96 -0.89 -11.61
CA ASP A 80 -9.01 0.02 -12.06
C ASP A 80 -9.46 1.04 -11.00
N GLN A 81 -8.90 0.96 -9.78
CA GLN A 81 -9.26 1.82 -8.65
C GLN A 81 -8.11 2.73 -8.25
N LYS A 82 -8.45 3.89 -7.73
CA LYS A 82 -7.48 4.82 -7.12
C LYS A 82 -6.98 4.27 -5.78
N LEU A 83 -5.68 4.14 -5.61
CA LEU A 83 -5.05 3.68 -4.37
C LEU A 83 -4.59 4.88 -3.53
N ALA A 84 -5.30 5.17 -2.45
CA ALA A 84 -4.94 6.25 -1.54
C ALA A 84 -4.11 5.71 -0.35
N THR A 85 -3.18 6.54 0.12
CA THR A 85 -2.36 6.26 1.31
C THR A 85 -1.65 4.90 1.21
N VAL A 86 -0.85 4.72 0.12
CA VAL A 86 -0.06 3.50 -0.05
C VAL A 86 1.18 3.58 0.83
N GLN A 87 1.34 2.57 1.65
CA GLN A 87 2.48 2.39 2.56
C GLN A 87 3.25 1.14 2.16
N VAL A 88 4.57 1.22 2.24
CA VAL A 88 5.46 0.09 1.98
C VAL A 88 6.36 -0.15 3.18
N ASN A 89 6.51 -1.42 3.54
CA ASN A 89 7.51 -1.90 4.49
C ASN A 89 8.47 -2.83 3.75
N ALA A 90 9.77 -2.53 3.83
CA ALA A 90 10.83 -3.39 3.36
C ALA A 90 11.45 -4.11 4.57
N LEU A 91 11.34 -5.43 4.59
CA LEU A 91 11.83 -6.29 5.65
C LEU A 91 13.06 -7.04 5.15
N PHE A 92 14.21 -6.79 5.78
CA PHE A 92 15.48 -7.39 5.41
C PHE A 92 15.78 -8.59 6.30
N ARG A 93 16.24 -9.69 5.68
CA ARG A 93 16.66 -10.92 6.35
C ARG A 93 18.05 -11.32 5.85
N ARG A 94 18.82 -11.99 6.68
CA ARG A 94 19.98 -12.75 6.20
C ARG A 94 19.49 -14.06 5.59
N VAL A 95 20.04 -14.44 4.45
CA VAL A 95 19.58 -15.63 3.70
C VAL A 95 19.62 -16.91 4.54
N THR A 96 20.50 -16.98 5.53
CA THR A 96 20.65 -18.13 6.45
C THR A 96 19.73 -18.07 7.66
N GLU A 97 18.98 -16.98 7.86
CA GLU A 97 18.18 -16.75 9.06
C GLU A 97 16.70 -16.50 8.70
N LYS A 98 15.81 -17.00 9.55
CA LYS A 98 14.35 -16.76 9.37
C LYS A 98 13.90 -15.46 10.00
N ASP A 99 14.64 -14.95 10.97
CA ASP A 99 14.27 -13.77 11.71
C ASP A 99 14.52 -12.49 10.93
N GLU A 100 13.73 -11.47 11.21
CA GLU A 100 13.95 -10.13 10.70
C GLU A 100 15.30 -9.61 11.22
N TRP A 101 16.16 -9.20 10.29
CA TRP A 101 17.41 -8.51 10.65
C TRP A 101 17.23 -6.99 10.74
N GLY A 102 16.33 -6.44 9.96
CA GLY A 102 16.00 -5.02 10.02
C GLY A 102 14.92 -4.67 9.01
N SER A 103 14.32 -3.50 9.17
CA SER A 103 13.25 -3.05 8.28
C SER A 103 13.32 -1.55 8.01
N GLY A 104 12.55 -1.12 7.04
CA GLY A 104 12.33 0.29 6.73
C GLY A 104 10.92 0.49 6.22
N PHE A 105 10.29 1.57 6.66
CA PHE A 105 8.91 1.92 6.35
C PHE A 105 8.83 3.25 5.63
N LEU A 106 7.93 3.34 4.62
CA LEU A 106 7.68 4.59 3.90
C LEU A 106 6.22 4.69 3.45
N THR A 107 5.63 5.88 3.57
CA THR A 107 4.39 6.23 2.88
C THR A 107 4.76 6.74 1.49
N VAL A 108 4.51 5.91 0.47
CA VAL A 108 4.91 6.18 -0.93
C VAL A 108 3.85 6.96 -1.70
N VAL A 109 2.59 6.90 -1.25
CA VAL A 109 1.47 7.66 -1.82
C VAL A 109 0.65 8.22 -0.68
N GLY A 110 0.42 9.53 -0.70
CA GLY A 110 -0.41 10.23 0.29
C GLY A 110 -1.90 10.08 0.03
N SER A 111 -2.70 10.91 0.71
CA SER A 111 -4.17 10.95 0.60
C SER A 111 -4.68 11.32 -0.79
N ALA A 112 -3.88 12.08 -1.57
CA ALA A 112 -4.20 12.39 -2.97
C ALA A 112 -4.37 11.13 -3.83
N GLY A 113 -3.70 10.02 -3.46
CA GLY A 113 -3.83 8.72 -4.10
C GLY A 113 -3.10 8.59 -5.43
N LEU A 114 -2.90 7.33 -5.86
CA LEU A 114 -2.33 6.95 -7.15
C LEU A 114 -3.46 6.50 -8.07
N ALA A 115 -3.73 7.26 -9.11
CA ALA A 115 -4.78 6.95 -10.08
C ALA A 115 -4.47 5.64 -10.86
N PRO A 116 -5.49 4.98 -11.45
CA PRO A 116 -5.28 3.87 -12.37
C PRO A 116 -4.29 4.23 -13.48
N GLY A 117 -3.33 3.35 -13.76
CA GLY A 117 -2.27 3.55 -14.76
C GLY A 117 -1.14 4.48 -14.35
N ALA A 118 -1.28 5.25 -13.27
CA ALA A 118 -0.24 6.18 -12.81
C ALA A 118 0.91 5.45 -12.09
N GLY A 119 2.11 6.04 -12.16
CA GLY A 119 3.32 5.60 -11.46
C GLY A 119 3.79 6.59 -10.42
N THR A 120 4.64 6.14 -9.51
CA THR A 120 5.34 6.97 -8.53
C THR A 120 6.75 7.35 -9.03
N ALA A 121 7.36 8.31 -8.35
CA ALA A 121 8.82 8.46 -8.40
C ALA A 121 9.50 7.21 -7.80
N THR A 122 10.83 7.09 -8.03
CA THR A 122 11.63 6.05 -7.38
C THR A 122 11.83 6.38 -5.89
N PHE A 123 11.58 5.41 -5.05
CA PHE A 123 11.84 5.46 -3.61
C PHE A 123 13.03 4.58 -3.24
N THR A 124 13.68 4.92 -2.14
CA THR A 124 14.73 4.09 -1.56
C THR A 124 14.42 3.82 -0.10
N ILE A 125 14.39 2.54 0.27
CA ILE A 125 14.25 2.10 1.66
C ILE A 125 15.55 1.41 2.08
N ARG A 126 16.04 1.75 3.27
CA ARG A 126 17.26 1.23 3.87
C ARG A 126 16.94 0.57 5.19
N SER A 127 17.64 -0.50 5.50
CA SER A 127 17.59 -1.09 6.84
C SER A 127 18.23 -0.14 7.85
N GLN A 128 17.75 -0.20 9.07
CA GLN A 128 18.41 0.47 10.22
C GLN A 128 19.62 -0.32 10.69
N LEU A 129 19.62 -1.63 10.53
CA LEU A 129 20.71 -2.54 10.90
C LEU A 129 21.53 -2.94 9.67
N GLY A 130 22.77 -3.32 9.89
CA GLY A 130 23.71 -3.68 8.85
C GLY A 130 25.01 -4.23 9.41
N TYR A 131 25.96 -4.46 8.51
CA TYR A 131 27.30 -4.88 8.88
C TYR A 131 28.16 -3.71 9.32
N THR A 132 28.97 -3.95 10.33
CA THR A 132 30.03 -3.02 10.76
C THR A 132 31.39 -3.69 10.64
N GLY A 133 32.38 -2.97 10.11
CA GLY A 133 33.76 -3.43 9.95
C GLY A 133 34.74 -2.45 10.58
N THR A 134 35.71 -2.97 11.34
CA THR A 134 36.85 -2.21 11.85
C THR A 134 38.02 -2.42 10.88
N ASP A 135 38.72 -1.34 10.51
CA ASP A 135 39.95 -1.37 9.70
C ASP A 135 39.81 -2.04 8.31
N GLN A 136 38.59 -2.19 7.80
CA GLN A 136 38.29 -2.70 6.46
C GLN A 136 37.64 -1.60 5.59
N SER A 137 38.04 -1.57 4.32
CA SER A 137 37.30 -0.76 3.33
C SER A 137 35.87 -1.31 3.14
N ARG A 138 34.93 -0.48 2.67
CA ARG A 138 33.56 -0.91 2.38
C ARG A 138 33.50 -2.04 1.37
N GLU A 139 34.37 -2.00 0.38
CA GLU A 139 34.49 -3.05 -0.65
C GLU A 139 35.02 -4.36 -0.08
N ASP A 140 36.03 -4.29 0.79
CA ASP A 140 36.59 -5.48 1.45
C ASP A 140 35.57 -6.13 2.39
N MET A 141 34.72 -5.33 3.07
CA MET A 141 33.61 -5.85 3.85
C MET A 141 32.68 -6.70 3.00
N LEU A 142 32.31 -6.25 1.78
CA LEU A 142 31.42 -6.99 0.87
C LEU A 142 32.07 -8.26 0.29
N ARG A 143 33.41 -8.30 0.22
CA ARG A 143 34.17 -9.46 -0.27
C ARG A 143 34.54 -10.46 0.84
N ASN A 144 34.28 -10.10 2.10
CA ASN A 144 34.65 -10.93 3.22
C ASN A 144 33.92 -12.29 3.17
N SER A 145 34.62 -13.38 3.43
CA SER A 145 34.05 -14.75 3.43
C SER A 145 32.96 -14.97 4.48
N HIS A 146 33.00 -14.19 5.59
CA HIS A 146 31.97 -14.23 6.64
C HIS A 146 30.77 -13.30 6.37
N PHE A 147 30.77 -12.62 5.21
CA PHE A 147 29.67 -11.76 4.84
C PHE A 147 28.46 -12.63 4.39
N VAL A 148 27.39 -12.59 5.14
CA VAL A 148 26.14 -13.32 4.82
C VAL A 148 25.28 -12.48 3.92
N ASP A 149 24.82 -13.06 2.82
CA ASP A 149 23.89 -12.40 1.91
C ASP A 149 22.56 -12.08 2.59
N ALA A 150 21.90 -11.06 2.10
CA ALA A 150 20.59 -10.65 2.57
C ALA A 150 19.56 -10.71 1.43
N GLU A 151 18.32 -10.85 1.79
CA GLU A 151 17.15 -10.66 0.93
C GLU A 151 16.24 -9.59 1.53
N VAL A 152 15.41 -8.99 0.70
CA VAL A 152 14.40 -8.02 1.12
C VAL A 152 13.03 -8.45 0.62
N GLU A 153 12.07 -8.53 1.55
CA GLU A 153 10.65 -8.71 1.27
C GLU A 153 9.97 -7.35 1.30
N LEU A 154 9.23 -7.02 0.25
CA LEU A 154 8.38 -5.83 0.19
C LEU A 154 6.95 -6.19 0.53
N PHE A 155 6.41 -5.49 1.52
CA PHE A 155 5.01 -5.53 1.88
C PHE A 155 4.38 -4.17 1.60
N ALA A 156 3.16 -4.17 1.06
CA ALA A 156 2.39 -2.96 0.84
C ALA A 156 1.00 -3.07 1.45
N LYS A 157 0.43 -1.92 1.79
CA LYS A 157 -0.99 -1.75 2.08
C LYS A 157 -1.47 -0.39 1.58
N TYR A 158 -2.75 -0.22 1.40
CA TYR A 158 -3.37 1.08 1.13
C TYR A 158 -4.57 1.31 2.03
N GLY A 159 -4.81 2.55 2.43
CA GLY A 159 -5.85 2.86 3.40
C GLY A 159 -5.78 1.99 4.65
N SER A 160 -6.88 1.33 4.98
CA SER A 160 -7.02 0.43 6.14
C SER A 160 -6.86 -1.06 5.81
N THR A 161 -6.37 -1.41 4.60
CA THR A 161 -6.19 -2.83 4.21
C THR A 161 -5.06 -3.49 4.98
N GLN A 162 -5.01 -4.82 4.91
CA GLN A 162 -3.93 -5.61 5.51
C GLN A 162 -2.64 -5.50 4.69
N TRP A 163 -1.51 -5.75 5.36
CA TRP A 163 -0.21 -5.86 4.70
C TRP A 163 -0.18 -7.07 3.78
N THR A 164 0.19 -6.85 2.53
CA THR A 164 0.31 -7.87 1.50
C THR A 164 1.73 -7.88 0.98
N ARG A 165 2.37 -9.05 0.93
CA ARG A 165 3.69 -9.20 0.32
C ARG A 165 3.57 -9.03 -1.20
N ILE A 166 4.30 -8.08 -1.75
CA ILE A 166 4.28 -7.72 -3.17
C ILE A 166 5.55 -8.12 -3.93
N GLY A 167 6.62 -8.51 -3.22
CA GLY A 167 7.85 -8.99 -3.86
C GLY A 167 8.91 -9.43 -2.87
N THR A 168 9.88 -10.22 -3.35
CA THR A 168 11.09 -10.64 -2.63
C THR A 168 12.28 -10.53 -3.57
N TYR A 169 13.38 -9.95 -3.11
CA TYR A 169 14.55 -9.65 -3.92
C TYR A 169 15.84 -9.94 -3.16
N PRO A 170 16.84 -10.57 -3.79
CA PRO A 170 18.17 -10.68 -3.19
C PRO A 170 18.82 -9.29 -3.13
N VAL A 171 19.58 -9.02 -2.09
CA VAL A 171 20.39 -7.81 -1.96
C VAL A 171 21.73 -8.04 -2.64
N ALA A 172 21.96 -7.37 -3.77
CA ALA A 172 23.20 -7.52 -4.52
C ALA A 172 24.43 -7.09 -3.70
N ARG A 173 25.54 -7.83 -3.78
CA ARG A 173 26.82 -7.45 -3.16
C ARG A 173 27.51 -6.32 -3.91
N ARG A 174 26.88 -5.17 -3.95
CA ARG A 174 27.44 -3.95 -4.54
C ARG A 174 27.25 -2.77 -3.61
N LEU A 175 28.23 -1.87 -3.62
CA LEU A 175 28.15 -0.63 -2.87
C LEU A 175 27.21 0.35 -3.60
N ILE A 176 26.29 0.97 -2.85
CA ILE A 176 25.51 2.10 -3.30
C ILE A 176 26.11 3.34 -2.64
N VAL A 177 26.71 4.20 -3.46
CA VAL A 177 27.20 5.51 -3.04
C VAL A 177 26.12 6.56 -3.28
N LYS A 178 26.19 7.66 -2.51
CA LYS A 178 25.28 8.81 -2.69
C LYS A 178 25.47 9.46 -4.05
#